data_6f75c4da40662bb58924727b14e40600
#
_entry.id   6f75c4da40662bb58924727b14e40600
#
_cell.length_a   1.000
_cell.length_b   1.000
_cell.length_c   1.000
_cell.angle_alpha   90.00
_cell.angle_beta   90.00
_cell.angle_gamma   90.00
#
_symmetry.space_group_name_H-M   'P 1'
#
loop_
_entity.id
_entity.type
_entity.pdbx_description
1 polymer ?
#
loop_
_entity_poly.entity_id
_entity_poly.type
_entity_poly.pdbx_seq_one_letter_code
_entity_poly.pdbx_strand_id
1 'polypeptide(L)'
;MLRTGIGELTTFITIAEQRSFSGAARILGVSPSALSHAVRHLEARLGVRLFNRTTRSVALTEAGEQLLLRVRPAVADLEDALNDAATARNRPSGQIRISASEAAARPLIRHVLPAFVARYPDIHVEFVTDSRLIDIVEHGFDAGIRVHEDVPRDMIAVKFGDTIRFVAVASPDYLSRQAPPARPQDLVQHRCIRYRFESGALYRWDLIRKGKRVSVDVDGPMTLGNQVLMIEAALAGIGIAWVTESRVADHVAAGRLVQVLPEWSQDFGALCLYYPANRHPPAALRLFVEAVREWVAAGREAAPN
;
A
#
# COMPACT_ATOMS: atom_id res chain seq x y z
N MET A 1 37.16 -14.53 3.62
CA MET A 1 36.39 -13.27 3.82
C MET A 1 35.99 -12.74 2.45
N LEU A 2 34.71 -12.80 2.11
CA LEU A 2 34.19 -12.25 0.85
C LEU A 2 34.22 -10.71 0.95
N ARG A 3 35.18 -10.06 0.30
CA ARG A 3 35.20 -8.59 0.16
C ARG A 3 34.27 -8.18 -1.00
N THR A 4 32.96 -8.25 -0.80
CA THR A 4 32.01 -7.69 -1.73
C THR A 4 31.91 -6.20 -1.42
N GLY A 5 32.25 -5.34 -2.39
CA GLY A 5 32.11 -3.89 -2.22
C GLY A 5 30.62 -3.51 -2.22
N ILE A 6 30.23 -2.55 -1.39
CA ILE A 6 28.84 -2.02 -1.32
C ILE A 6 28.38 -1.59 -2.71
N GLY A 7 29.25 -0.97 -3.52
CA GLY A 7 28.92 -0.54 -4.88
C GLY A 7 28.51 -1.67 -5.82
N GLU A 8 29.04 -2.90 -5.65
CA GLU A 8 28.61 -4.06 -6.45
C GLU A 8 27.21 -4.52 -6.04
N LEU A 9 26.90 -4.46 -4.74
CA LEU A 9 25.57 -4.80 -4.21
C LEU A 9 24.53 -3.76 -4.63
N THR A 10 24.82 -2.48 -4.53
CA THR A 10 23.97 -1.40 -5.04
C THR A 10 23.73 -1.55 -6.54
N THR A 11 24.77 -1.87 -7.33
CA THR A 11 24.64 -2.16 -8.76
C THR A 11 23.67 -3.31 -9.01
N PHE A 12 23.82 -4.42 -8.27
CA PHE A 12 22.94 -5.59 -8.38
C PHE A 12 21.50 -5.25 -8.07
N ILE A 13 21.23 -4.55 -6.94
CA ILE A 13 19.90 -4.11 -6.52
C ILE A 13 19.27 -3.23 -7.59
N THR A 14 19.96 -2.19 -8.05
CA THR A 14 19.42 -1.25 -9.06
C THR A 14 19.07 -1.94 -10.37
N ILE A 15 19.88 -2.91 -10.85
CA ILE A 15 19.55 -3.67 -12.07
C ILE A 15 18.32 -4.55 -11.85
N ALA A 16 18.20 -5.18 -10.68
CA ALA A 16 17.05 -6.02 -10.33
C ALA A 16 15.74 -5.22 -10.32
N GLU A 17 15.74 -4.03 -9.75
CA GLU A 17 14.60 -3.12 -9.68
C GLU A 17 14.21 -2.57 -11.05
N GLN A 18 15.18 -2.14 -11.84
CA GLN A 18 14.95 -1.57 -13.17
C GLN A 18 14.65 -2.64 -14.23
N ARG A 19 14.93 -3.91 -13.94
CA ARG A 19 14.88 -5.02 -14.92
C ARG A 19 15.56 -4.68 -16.25
N SER A 20 16.56 -3.78 -16.18
CA SER A 20 17.23 -3.19 -17.34
C SER A 20 18.61 -2.66 -16.98
N PHE A 21 19.65 -3.14 -17.67
CA PHE A 21 21.01 -2.60 -17.52
C PHE A 21 21.11 -1.13 -17.96
N SER A 22 20.42 -0.74 -19.03
CA SER A 22 20.42 0.64 -19.50
C SER A 22 19.64 1.57 -18.54
N GLY A 23 18.54 1.09 -17.95
CA GLY A 23 17.79 1.82 -16.93
C GLY A 23 18.64 2.07 -15.69
N ALA A 24 19.27 1.01 -15.17
CA ALA A 24 20.16 1.10 -14.00
C ALA A 24 21.38 1.99 -14.26
N ALA A 25 21.97 1.90 -15.47
CA ALA A 25 23.11 2.72 -15.87
C ALA A 25 22.81 4.21 -15.79
N ARG A 26 21.63 4.61 -16.22
CA ARG A 26 21.14 6.02 -16.15
C ARG A 26 21.02 6.49 -14.70
N ILE A 27 20.48 5.65 -13.83
CA ILE A 27 20.30 5.97 -12.40
C ILE A 27 21.66 6.11 -11.72
N LEU A 28 22.56 5.17 -11.97
CA LEU A 28 23.87 5.13 -11.31
C LEU A 28 24.93 6.04 -11.98
N GLY A 29 24.60 6.72 -13.09
CA GLY A 29 25.52 7.63 -13.77
C GLY A 29 26.74 6.93 -14.40
N VAL A 30 26.60 5.65 -14.80
CA VAL A 30 27.68 4.84 -15.36
C VAL A 30 27.30 4.20 -16.69
N SER A 31 28.25 3.61 -17.43
CA SER A 31 27.92 2.92 -18.68
C SER A 31 27.28 1.54 -18.44
N PRO A 32 26.39 1.07 -19.33
CA PRO A 32 25.82 -0.29 -19.24
C PRO A 32 26.88 -1.40 -19.26
N SER A 33 28.01 -1.17 -19.96
CA SER A 33 29.14 -2.09 -19.99
C SER A 33 29.84 -2.21 -18.62
N ALA A 34 30.01 -1.10 -17.91
CA ALA A 34 30.55 -1.08 -16.56
C ALA A 34 29.67 -1.89 -15.59
N LEU A 35 28.34 -1.70 -15.64
CA LEU A 35 27.40 -2.49 -14.83
C LEU A 35 27.46 -3.98 -15.17
N SER A 36 27.54 -4.30 -16.47
CA SER A 36 27.66 -5.69 -16.93
C SER A 36 28.92 -6.35 -16.43
N HIS A 37 30.03 -5.59 -16.32
CA HIS A 37 31.28 -6.06 -15.76
C HIS A 37 31.19 -6.26 -14.25
N ALA A 38 30.63 -5.30 -13.52
CA ALA A 38 30.44 -5.37 -12.06
C ALA A 38 29.60 -6.59 -11.66
N VAL A 39 28.49 -6.84 -12.38
CA VAL A 39 27.65 -8.01 -12.11
C VAL A 39 28.38 -9.31 -12.42
N ARG A 40 29.10 -9.41 -13.55
CA ARG A 40 29.88 -10.62 -13.85
C ARG A 40 30.95 -10.90 -12.80
N HIS A 41 31.57 -9.85 -12.28
CA HIS A 41 32.55 -9.99 -11.21
C HIS A 41 31.89 -10.50 -9.91
N LEU A 42 30.72 -9.96 -9.55
CA LEU A 42 29.94 -10.43 -8.41
C LEU A 42 29.51 -11.91 -8.59
N GLU A 43 28.96 -12.28 -9.75
CA GLU A 43 28.55 -13.66 -10.08
C GLU A 43 29.74 -14.63 -10.03
N ALA A 44 30.89 -14.25 -10.58
CA ALA A 44 32.10 -15.07 -10.55
C ALA A 44 32.61 -15.31 -9.12
N ARG A 45 32.52 -14.30 -8.25
CA ARG A 45 32.93 -14.43 -6.84
C ARG A 45 31.97 -15.29 -6.03
N LEU A 46 30.68 -15.21 -6.32
CA LEU A 46 29.65 -16.01 -5.64
C LEU A 46 29.56 -17.43 -6.21
N GLY A 47 30.09 -17.66 -7.41
CA GLY A 47 30.04 -18.93 -8.10
C GLY A 47 28.68 -19.27 -8.67
N VAL A 48 27.76 -18.29 -8.71
CA VAL A 48 26.36 -18.46 -9.17
C VAL A 48 25.95 -17.30 -10.08
N ARG A 49 25.06 -17.57 -11.02
CA ARG A 49 24.42 -16.52 -11.82
C ARG A 49 23.28 -15.90 -11.03
N LEU A 50 23.19 -14.57 -11.07
CA LEU A 50 22.14 -13.80 -10.40
C LEU A 50 21.06 -13.33 -11.39
N PHE A 51 21.41 -13.22 -12.68
CA PHE A 51 20.50 -12.79 -13.73
C PHE A 51 20.40 -13.79 -14.87
N ASN A 52 19.17 -14.02 -15.32
CA ASN A 52 18.85 -14.59 -16.62
C ASN A 52 18.79 -13.43 -17.62
N ARG A 53 19.70 -13.45 -18.61
CA ARG A 53 19.83 -12.40 -19.62
C ARG A 53 19.37 -12.93 -20.95
N THR A 54 18.40 -12.26 -21.57
CA THR A 54 18.09 -12.40 -22.98
C THR A 54 18.37 -11.06 -23.70
N THR A 55 18.31 -11.05 -24.99
CA THR A 55 18.45 -9.79 -25.76
C THR A 55 17.29 -8.82 -25.52
N ARG A 56 16.18 -9.26 -24.88
CA ARG A 56 14.96 -8.47 -24.69
C ARG A 56 14.56 -8.28 -23.23
N SER A 57 15.12 -9.05 -22.29
CA SER A 57 14.71 -9.02 -20.89
C SER A 57 15.85 -9.37 -19.93
N VAL A 58 15.76 -8.79 -18.74
CA VAL A 58 16.61 -9.10 -17.58
C VAL A 58 15.69 -9.56 -16.47
N ALA A 59 15.87 -10.81 -16.02
CA ALA A 59 15.13 -11.38 -14.89
C ALA A 59 16.14 -11.96 -13.89
N LEU A 60 15.77 -11.99 -12.61
CA LEU A 60 16.56 -12.66 -11.59
C LEU A 60 16.53 -14.19 -11.79
N THR A 61 17.59 -14.86 -11.37
CA THR A 61 17.59 -16.29 -11.09
C THR A 61 17.06 -16.51 -9.68
N GLU A 62 16.74 -17.74 -9.30
CA GLU A 62 16.37 -18.10 -7.92
C GLU A 62 17.45 -17.63 -6.91
N ALA A 63 18.74 -17.84 -7.23
CA ALA A 63 19.84 -17.34 -6.42
C ALA A 63 19.89 -15.81 -6.35
N GLY A 64 19.51 -15.12 -7.44
CA GLY A 64 19.39 -13.68 -7.50
C GLY A 64 18.24 -13.16 -6.62
N GLU A 65 17.08 -13.81 -6.65
CA GLU A 65 15.93 -13.46 -5.79
C GLU A 65 16.28 -13.63 -4.31
N GLN A 66 16.86 -14.77 -3.94
CA GLN A 66 17.31 -15.04 -2.58
C GLN A 66 18.36 -14.03 -2.09
N LEU A 67 19.29 -13.66 -2.94
CA LEU A 67 20.29 -12.64 -2.61
C LEU A 67 19.63 -11.26 -2.44
N LEU A 68 18.74 -10.86 -3.35
CA LEU A 68 18.06 -9.56 -3.32
C LEU A 68 17.29 -9.37 -2.02
N LEU A 69 16.52 -10.38 -1.60
CA LEU A 69 15.75 -10.37 -0.36
C LEU A 69 16.60 -10.05 0.88
N ARG A 70 17.85 -10.55 0.90
CA ARG A 70 18.75 -10.38 2.05
C ARG A 70 19.61 -9.14 1.97
N VAL A 71 20.07 -8.79 0.76
CA VAL A 71 21.06 -7.71 0.58
C VAL A 71 20.41 -6.35 0.51
N ARG A 72 19.23 -6.24 -0.08
CA ARG A 72 18.50 -4.98 -0.20
C ARG A 72 18.27 -4.30 1.15
N PRO A 73 17.68 -4.95 2.17
CA PRO A 73 17.50 -4.31 3.48
C PRO A 73 18.83 -3.99 4.17
N ALA A 74 19.86 -4.82 4.00
CA ALA A 74 21.17 -4.58 4.61
C ALA A 74 21.89 -3.36 4.00
N VAL A 75 21.77 -3.15 2.69
CA VAL A 75 22.34 -1.97 2.01
C VAL A 75 21.56 -0.72 2.40
N ALA A 76 20.24 -0.79 2.48
CA ALA A 76 19.41 0.30 2.95
C ALA A 76 19.76 0.71 4.40
N ASP A 77 19.88 -0.27 5.32
CA ASP A 77 20.29 -0.01 6.72
C ASP A 77 21.66 0.70 6.79
N LEU A 78 22.58 0.36 5.88
CA LEU A 78 23.90 0.99 5.83
C LEU A 78 23.85 2.41 5.26
N GLU A 79 23.07 2.64 4.20
CA GLU A 79 22.85 3.97 3.62
C GLU A 79 22.17 4.89 4.65
N ASP A 80 21.24 4.36 5.41
CA ASP A 80 20.58 5.09 6.51
C ASP A 80 21.56 5.44 7.63
N ALA A 81 22.43 4.52 8.03
CA ALA A 81 23.46 4.80 9.04
C ALA A 81 24.45 5.88 8.57
N LEU A 82 24.80 5.88 7.28
CA LEU A 82 25.65 6.91 6.68
C LEU A 82 24.91 8.26 6.60
N ASN A 83 23.63 8.23 6.25
CA ASN A 83 22.77 9.42 6.24
C ASN A 83 22.54 9.96 7.65
N ASP A 84 22.32 9.11 8.66
CA ASP A 84 22.21 9.52 10.06
C ASP A 84 23.49 10.23 10.54
N ALA A 85 24.66 9.69 10.19
CA ALA A 85 25.95 10.32 10.49
C ALA A 85 26.15 11.64 9.73
N ALA A 86 25.65 11.75 8.50
CA ALA A 86 25.71 12.97 7.68
C ALA A 86 24.65 14.00 8.13
N THR A 87 23.53 13.57 8.69
CA THR A 87 22.41 14.40 9.20
C THR A 87 22.80 15.22 10.45
N ALA A 88 23.91 14.88 11.11
CA ALA A 88 24.58 15.78 12.06
C ALA A 88 24.89 17.18 11.46
N ARG A 89 24.66 17.38 10.16
CA ARG A 89 24.80 18.64 9.40
C ARG A 89 23.48 19.31 8.95
N ASN A 90 22.36 19.10 9.64
CA ASN A 90 21.11 19.89 9.51
C ASN A 90 20.16 19.64 8.33
N ARG A 91 20.25 18.60 7.53
CA ARG A 91 19.21 18.29 6.51
C ARG A 91 18.91 16.79 6.44
N PRO A 92 17.79 16.33 7.04
CA PRO A 92 17.35 14.95 6.88
C PRO A 92 17.08 14.63 5.41
N SER A 93 17.61 13.51 4.92
CA SER A 93 17.43 13.02 3.56
C SER A 93 17.20 11.52 3.58
N GLY A 94 16.74 10.95 2.49
CA GLY A 94 16.55 9.51 2.33
C GLY A 94 15.29 9.15 1.57
N GLN A 95 14.97 7.85 1.54
CA GLN A 95 13.77 7.32 0.91
C GLN A 95 12.94 6.55 1.91
N ILE A 96 11.62 6.66 1.82
CA ILE A 96 10.65 5.86 2.58
C ILE A 96 9.76 5.13 1.58
N ARG A 97 9.70 3.80 1.65
CA ARG A 97 8.82 2.97 0.81
C ARG A 97 7.70 2.39 1.64
N ILE A 98 6.47 2.72 1.31
CA ILE A 98 5.28 2.36 2.07
C ILE A 98 4.34 1.51 1.21
N SER A 99 4.01 0.30 1.68
CA SER A 99 2.97 -0.53 1.08
C SER A 99 1.61 -0.17 1.66
N ALA A 100 0.64 0.18 0.81
CA ALA A 100 -0.70 0.55 1.26
C ALA A 100 -1.75 0.24 0.18
N SER A 101 -3.01 0.02 0.57
CA SER A 101 -4.10 0.18 -0.40
C SER A 101 -4.31 1.66 -0.72
N GLU A 102 -4.87 1.97 -1.89
CA GLU A 102 -5.19 3.37 -2.27
C GLU A 102 -6.04 4.08 -1.20
N ALA A 103 -7.04 3.37 -0.67
CA ALA A 103 -7.91 3.93 0.37
C ALA A 103 -7.15 4.27 1.66
N ALA A 104 -6.18 3.43 2.03
CA ALA A 104 -5.40 3.57 3.25
C ALA A 104 -4.30 4.65 3.14
N ALA A 105 -3.73 4.86 1.94
CA ALA A 105 -2.74 5.91 1.71
C ALA A 105 -3.36 7.32 1.68
N ARG A 106 -4.59 7.45 1.21
CA ARG A 106 -5.27 8.75 0.96
C ARG A 106 -5.26 9.72 2.16
N PRO A 107 -5.59 9.32 3.40
CA PRO A 107 -5.55 10.23 4.55
C PRO A 107 -4.16 10.82 4.79
N LEU A 108 -3.10 10.02 4.71
CA LEU A 108 -1.72 10.50 4.89
C LEU A 108 -1.28 11.43 3.77
N ILE A 109 -1.66 11.13 2.52
CA ILE A 109 -1.38 11.98 1.36
C ILE A 109 -2.08 13.35 1.51
N ARG A 110 -3.31 13.39 2.03
CA ARG A 110 -4.08 14.63 2.18
C ARG A 110 -3.62 15.49 3.36
N HIS A 111 -3.31 14.86 4.49
CA HIS A 111 -3.23 15.57 5.75
C HIS A 111 -1.82 15.62 6.35
N VAL A 112 -0.96 14.66 6.00
CA VAL A 112 0.41 14.58 6.55
C VAL A 112 1.44 14.99 5.52
N LEU A 113 1.36 14.42 4.33
CA LEU A 113 2.42 14.53 3.32
C LEU A 113 2.70 15.98 2.87
N PRO A 114 1.71 16.88 2.69
CA PRO A 114 1.99 18.26 2.26
C PRO A 114 2.91 19.02 3.22
N ALA A 115 2.64 18.94 4.53
CA ALA A 115 3.49 19.58 5.53
C ALA A 115 4.83 18.86 5.69
N PHE A 116 4.84 17.53 5.57
CA PHE A 116 6.04 16.71 5.69
C PHE A 116 7.05 17.02 4.57
N VAL A 117 6.64 17.02 3.30
CA VAL A 117 7.56 17.31 2.19
C VAL A 117 8.04 18.76 2.17
N ALA A 118 7.22 19.70 2.65
CA ALA A 118 7.64 21.09 2.82
C ALA A 118 8.72 21.23 3.90
N ARG A 119 8.63 20.46 4.99
CA ARG A 119 9.59 20.47 6.11
C ARG A 119 10.87 19.69 5.79
N TYR A 120 10.76 18.61 5.00
CA TYR A 120 11.85 17.69 4.67
C TYR A 120 11.95 17.47 3.16
N PRO A 121 12.39 18.46 2.37
CA PRO A 121 12.36 18.40 0.91
C PRO A 121 13.33 17.37 0.31
N ASP A 122 14.34 16.93 1.09
CA ASP A 122 15.32 15.95 0.66
C ASP A 122 14.90 14.48 1.01
N ILE A 123 13.71 14.29 1.59
CA ILE A 123 13.13 12.96 1.83
C ILE A 123 12.16 12.60 0.71
N HIS A 124 12.40 11.48 0.05
CA HIS A 124 11.50 10.92 -0.96
C HIS A 124 10.55 9.91 -0.32
N VAL A 125 9.24 10.06 -0.54
CA VAL A 125 8.22 9.12 -0.05
C VAL A 125 7.57 8.41 -1.23
N GLU A 126 7.74 7.08 -1.30
CA GLU A 126 7.15 6.21 -2.31
C GLU A 126 5.99 5.43 -1.69
N PHE A 127 4.77 5.62 -2.21
CA PHE A 127 3.63 4.75 -1.91
C PHE A 127 3.47 3.72 -3.02
N VAL A 128 3.60 2.45 -2.68
CA VAL A 128 3.27 1.35 -3.58
C VAL A 128 1.88 0.86 -3.22
N THR A 129 0.94 1.04 -4.16
CA THR A 129 -0.46 0.63 -3.94
C THR A 129 -0.61 -0.86 -4.19
N ASP A 130 -0.68 -1.63 -3.11
CA ASP A 130 -0.93 -3.07 -3.11
C ASP A 130 -1.95 -3.39 -2.01
N SER A 131 -3.03 -4.08 -2.39
CA SER A 131 -4.06 -4.50 -1.44
C SER A 131 -3.78 -5.86 -0.80
N ARG A 132 -2.75 -6.56 -1.26
CA ARG A 132 -2.36 -7.86 -0.70
C ARG A 132 -1.74 -7.71 0.68
N LEU A 133 -2.00 -8.67 1.55
CA LEU A 133 -1.25 -8.83 2.80
C LEU A 133 0.11 -9.45 2.47
N ILE A 134 1.09 -8.59 2.21
CA ILE A 134 2.46 -8.99 1.91
C ILE A 134 3.34 -8.82 3.14
N ASP A 135 4.40 -9.62 3.23
CA ASP A 135 5.48 -9.35 4.16
C ASP A 135 6.26 -8.11 3.68
N ILE A 136 6.12 -7.00 4.43
CA ILE A 136 6.75 -5.73 4.06
C ILE A 136 8.28 -5.81 4.08
N VAL A 137 8.85 -6.64 4.96
CA VAL A 137 10.30 -6.82 5.08
C VAL A 137 10.83 -7.60 3.89
N GLU A 138 10.18 -8.70 3.56
CA GLU A 138 10.52 -9.53 2.40
C GLU A 138 10.48 -8.74 1.09
N HIS A 139 9.49 -7.84 0.94
CA HIS A 139 9.32 -7.03 -0.27
C HIS A 139 10.08 -5.69 -0.22
N GLY A 140 10.90 -5.45 0.82
CA GLY A 140 11.77 -4.27 0.92
C GLY A 140 11.00 -2.96 1.10
N PHE A 141 9.90 -2.98 1.84
CA PHE A 141 9.21 -1.79 2.32
C PHE A 141 9.70 -1.42 3.73
N ASP A 142 9.74 -0.12 4.03
CA ASP A 142 10.09 0.40 5.34
C ASP A 142 8.89 0.37 6.27
N ALA A 143 7.68 0.55 5.71
CA ALA A 143 6.43 0.53 6.45
C ALA A 143 5.28 0.00 5.58
N GLY A 144 4.19 -0.38 6.26
CA GLY A 144 2.92 -0.71 5.62
C GLY A 144 1.76 0.05 6.25
N ILE A 145 0.63 0.13 5.53
CA ILE A 145 -0.62 0.66 6.08
C ILE A 145 -1.71 -0.38 5.92
N ARG A 146 -2.29 -0.80 7.05
CA ARG A 146 -3.40 -1.76 7.12
C ARG A 146 -4.37 -1.37 8.23
N VAL A 147 -5.52 -2.01 8.28
CA VAL A 147 -6.38 -1.97 9.47
C VAL A 147 -5.67 -2.68 10.63
N HIS A 148 -5.96 -2.25 11.85
CA HIS A 148 -5.23 -2.70 13.04
C HIS A 148 -5.23 -4.23 13.21
N GLU A 149 -6.31 -4.87 12.85
CA GLU A 149 -6.51 -6.32 12.95
C GLU A 149 -5.60 -7.12 12.03
N ASP A 150 -5.14 -6.51 10.93
CA ASP A 150 -4.27 -7.13 9.94
C ASP A 150 -2.78 -6.88 10.19
N VAL A 151 -2.42 -6.13 11.25
CA VAL A 151 -1.02 -5.84 11.57
C VAL A 151 -0.38 -7.04 12.30
N PRO A 152 0.74 -7.58 11.80
CA PRO A 152 1.46 -8.66 12.46
C PRO A 152 1.93 -8.26 13.88
N ARG A 153 2.00 -9.25 14.79
CA ARG A 153 2.30 -9.01 16.23
C ARG A 153 3.72 -8.53 16.49
N ASP A 154 4.64 -8.80 15.60
CA ASP A 154 6.06 -8.41 15.65
C ASP A 154 6.35 -7.03 15.06
N MET A 155 5.28 -6.28 14.74
CA MET A 155 5.36 -4.93 14.18
C MET A 155 4.95 -3.86 15.20
N ILE A 156 5.54 -2.68 15.08
CA ILE A 156 5.08 -1.48 15.76
C ILE A 156 3.96 -0.86 14.93
N ALA A 157 2.81 -0.60 15.57
CA ALA A 157 1.65 0.00 14.91
C ALA A 157 1.36 1.40 15.46
N VAL A 158 1.25 2.37 14.57
CA VAL A 158 0.81 3.74 14.85
C VAL A 158 -0.57 3.94 14.27
N LYS A 159 -1.59 3.98 15.12
CA LYS A 159 -2.98 4.19 14.71
C LYS A 159 -3.20 5.61 14.24
N PHE A 160 -3.87 5.76 13.10
CA PHE A 160 -4.27 7.06 12.57
C PHE A 160 -5.65 6.98 11.87
N GLY A 161 -6.32 8.13 11.79
CA GLY A 161 -7.65 8.20 11.18
C GLY A 161 -8.73 7.52 12.02
N ASP A 162 -9.94 7.59 11.51
CA ASP A 162 -11.12 6.99 12.11
C ASP A 162 -11.30 5.54 11.67
N THR A 163 -12.23 4.84 12.31
CA THR A 163 -12.71 3.53 11.88
C THR A 163 -13.19 3.58 10.44
N ILE A 164 -12.70 2.65 9.60
CA ILE A 164 -13.17 2.52 8.23
C ILE A 164 -14.53 1.84 8.25
N ARG A 165 -15.55 2.52 7.74
CA ARG A 165 -16.88 1.95 7.60
C ARG A 165 -17.19 1.64 6.15
N PHE A 166 -17.69 0.43 5.89
CA PHE A 166 -18.22 0.01 4.60
C PHE A 166 -19.73 0.09 4.59
N VAL A 167 -20.29 0.55 3.48
CA VAL A 167 -21.72 0.73 3.26
C VAL A 167 -22.13 0.22 1.88
N ALA A 168 -23.37 -0.25 1.79
CA ALA A 168 -23.99 -0.60 0.51
C ALA A 168 -24.70 0.63 -0.07
N VAL A 169 -24.40 0.96 -1.33
CA VAL A 169 -25.00 2.12 -2.02
C VAL A 169 -25.49 1.76 -3.42
N ALA A 170 -26.54 2.43 -3.86
CA ALA A 170 -27.06 2.34 -5.22
C ALA A 170 -27.58 3.70 -5.68
N SER A 171 -27.71 3.92 -6.99
CA SER A 171 -28.33 5.14 -7.50
C SER A 171 -29.86 5.11 -7.34
N PRO A 172 -30.53 6.28 -7.22
CA PRO A 172 -31.99 6.37 -7.24
C PRO A 172 -32.60 5.71 -8.49
N ASP A 173 -31.94 5.84 -9.64
CA ASP A 173 -32.39 5.24 -10.89
C ASP A 173 -32.41 3.70 -10.82
N TYR A 174 -31.40 3.06 -10.22
CA TYR A 174 -31.44 1.62 -9.98
C TYR A 174 -32.59 1.23 -9.04
N LEU A 175 -32.77 1.97 -7.94
CA LEU A 175 -33.80 1.68 -6.92
C LEU A 175 -35.20 1.96 -7.40
N SER A 176 -35.40 2.80 -8.42
CA SER A 176 -36.72 3.00 -9.05
C SER A 176 -37.20 1.79 -9.85
N ARG A 177 -36.23 0.96 -10.33
CA ARG A 177 -36.51 -0.27 -11.10
C ARG A 177 -36.61 -1.51 -10.23
N GLN A 178 -35.96 -1.48 -9.07
CA GLN A 178 -35.94 -2.60 -8.13
C GLN A 178 -35.92 -2.06 -6.70
N ALA A 179 -36.96 -2.42 -5.93
CA ALA A 179 -37.11 -1.95 -4.54
C ALA A 179 -35.84 -2.27 -3.71
N PRO A 180 -35.44 -1.37 -2.78
CA PRO A 180 -34.24 -1.57 -2.00
C PRO A 180 -34.31 -2.86 -1.15
N PRO A 181 -33.17 -3.57 -0.92
CA PRO A 181 -33.14 -4.75 -0.07
C PRO A 181 -33.51 -4.37 1.37
N ALA A 182 -34.39 -5.15 2.02
CA ALA A 182 -34.76 -4.95 3.42
C ALA A 182 -33.82 -5.68 4.39
N ARG A 183 -33.15 -6.73 3.95
CA ARG A 183 -32.21 -7.54 4.74
C ARG A 183 -31.07 -8.04 3.84
N PRO A 184 -29.90 -8.43 4.43
CA PRO A 184 -28.75 -8.88 3.66
C PRO A 184 -29.03 -10.00 2.66
N GLN A 185 -29.91 -10.93 3.00
CA GLN A 185 -30.27 -12.07 2.14
C GLN A 185 -30.93 -11.65 0.83
N ASP A 186 -31.57 -10.48 0.81
CA ASP A 186 -32.26 -10.00 -0.39
C ASP A 186 -31.25 -9.57 -1.47
N LEU A 187 -29.98 -9.32 -1.09
CA LEU A 187 -28.89 -8.97 -2.03
C LEU A 187 -28.67 -10.03 -3.12
N VAL A 188 -29.00 -11.30 -2.88
CA VAL A 188 -28.91 -12.34 -3.90
C VAL A 188 -29.88 -12.15 -5.08
N GLN A 189 -30.91 -11.31 -4.88
CA GLN A 189 -31.89 -10.96 -5.92
C GLN A 189 -31.52 -9.66 -6.63
N HIS A 190 -30.48 -8.95 -6.14
CA HIS A 190 -30.03 -7.68 -6.70
C HIS A 190 -28.81 -7.88 -7.60
N ARG A 191 -28.64 -6.97 -8.55
CA ARG A 191 -27.39 -6.83 -9.28
C ARG A 191 -26.38 -6.15 -8.36
N CYS A 192 -25.35 -6.88 -7.94
CA CYS A 192 -24.29 -6.34 -7.10
C CYS A 192 -22.99 -6.17 -7.90
N ILE A 193 -22.26 -5.10 -7.63
CA ILE A 193 -20.96 -4.84 -8.25
C ILE A 193 -19.91 -5.54 -7.39
N ARG A 194 -19.34 -6.62 -7.91
CA ARG A 194 -18.41 -7.48 -7.17
C ARG A 194 -17.02 -6.87 -7.14
N TYR A 195 -16.31 -7.11 -6.05
CA TYR A 195 -14.91 -6.74 -5.92
C TYR A 195 -14.00 -7.97 -6.02
N ARG A 196 -12.95 -7.87 -6.84
CA ARG A 196 -11.90 -8.89 -6.95
C ARG A 196 -10.59 -8.32 -6.47
N PHE A 197 -9.96 -9.00 -5.52
CA PHE A 197 -8.62 -8.68 -5.08
C PHE A 197 -7.59 -9.00 -6.17
N GLU A 198 -6.42 -8.40 -6.11
CA GLU A 198 -5.28 -8.72 -6.99
C GLU A 198 -4.83 -10.18 -6.87
N SER A 199 -5.09 -10.83 -5.74
CA SER A 199 -4.91 -12.26 -5.54
C SER A 199 -5.83 -13.14 -6.40
N GLY A 200 -6.82 -12.54 -7.08
CA GLY A 200 -7.86 -13.24 -7.84
C GLY A 200 -9.08 -13.64 -7.02
N ALA A 201 -9.03 -13.58 -5.69
CA ALA A 201 -10.15 -13.91 -4.82
C ALA A 201 -11.28 -12.87 -4.95
N LEU A 202 -12.53 -13.33 -4.89
CA LEU A 202 -13.71 -12.46 -4.82
C LEU A 202 -13.96 -12.08 -3.36
N TYR A 203 -14.25 -10.80 -3.14
CA TYR A 203 -14.64 -10.31 -1.83
C TYR A 203 -16.08 -10.70 -1.52
N ARG A 204 -16.29 -11.41 -0.40
CA ARG A 204 -17.62 -11.71 0.14
C ARG A 204 -18.06 -10.55 1.02
N TRP A 205 -19.31 -10.12 0.87
CA TRP A 205 -19.81 -9.02 1.67
C TRP A 205 -20.14 -9.48 3.08
N ASP A 206 -19.42 -8.95 4.04
CA ASP A 206 -19.68 -9.18 5.46
C ASP A 206 -20.47 -7.99 6.01
N LEU A 207 -21.76 -8.19 6.25
CA LEU A 207 -22.63 -7.19 6.83
C LEU A 207 -22.80 -7.47 8.32
N ILE A 208 -22.63 -6.45 9.13
CA ILE A 208 -22.69 -6.56 10.59
C ILE A 208 -23.77 -5.62 11.14
N ARG A 209 -24.62 -6.17 12.00
CA ARG A 209 -25.63 -5.41 12.74
C ARG A 209 -25.67 -5.90 14.18
N LYS A 210 -25.41 -5.00 15.17
CA LYS A 210 -25.42 -5.32 16.61
C LYS A 210 -24.62 -6.59 16.94
N GLY A 211 -23.42 -6.73 16.39
CA GLY A 211 -22.54 -7.88 16.59
C GLY A 211 -22.91 -9.14 15.80
N LYS A 212 -24.06 -9.18 15.14
CA LYS A 212 -24.42 -10.31 14.26
C LYS A 212 -23.84 -10.09 12.88
N ARG A 213 -22.97 -11.02 12.43
CA ARG A 213 -22.38 -11.04 11.09
C ARG A 213 -23.24 -11.90 10.15
N VAL A 214 -23.46 -11.39 8.94
CA VAL A 214 -24.08 -12.12 7.83
C VAL A 214 -23.19 -11.95 6.62
N SER A 215 -22.57 -13.05 6.17
CA SER A 215 -21.77 -13.08 4.94
C SER A 215 -22.67 -13.41 3.77
N VAL A 216 -22.65 -12.59 2.73
CA VAL A 216 -23.43 -12.79 1.52
C VAL A 216 -22.48 -12.93 0.34
N ASP A 217 -22.67 -14.01 -0.41
CA ASP A 217 -22.01 -14.20 -1.71
C ASP A 217 -22.92 -13.56 -2.77
N VAL A 218 -22.59 -12.33 -3.13
CA VAL A 218 -23.37 -11.54 -4.07
C VAL A 218 -23.00 -11.86 -5.51
N ASP A 219 -23.98 -11.70 -6.42
CA ASP A 219 -23.77 -11.85 -7.85
C ASP A 219 -24.17 -10.59 -8.62
N GLY A 220 -23.73 -10.47 -9.86
CA GLY A 220 -24.10 -9.36 -10.71
C GLY A 220 -23.27 -9.23 -11.98
N PRO A 221 -23.60 -8.26 -12.83
CA PRO A 221 -23.09 -8.16 -14.19
C PRO A 221 -21.63 -7.69 -14.26
N MET A 222 -21.06 -7.22 -13.13
CA MET A 222 -19.75 -6.58 -13.15
C MET A 222 -18.89 -6.98 -11.95
N THR A 223 -17.61 -7.25 -12.23
CA THR A 223 -16.57 -7.49 -11.23
C THR A 223 -15.42 -6.53 -11.47
N LEU A 224 -15.03 -5.78 -10.43
CA LEU A 224 -14.00 -4.73 -10.49
C LEU A 224 -12.98 -4.94 -9.38
N GLY A 225 -11.75 -4.47 -9.59
CA GLY A 225 -10.67 -4.48 -8.60
C GLY A 225 -10.42 -3.12 -7.95
N ASN A 226 -11.31 -2.14 -8.16
CA ASN A 226 -11.11 -0.78 -7.71
C ASN A 226 -12.43 -0.15 -7.25
N GLN A 227 -12.44 0.43 -6.03
CA GLN A 227 -13.65 1.04 -5.48
C GLN A 227 -14.11 2.30 -6.22
N VAL A 228 -13.21 3.07 -6.86
CA VAL A 228 -13.60 4.25 -7.64
C VAL A 228 -14.49 3.82 -8.80
N LEU A 229 -14.07 2.79 -9.53
CA LEU A 229 -14.89 2.23 -10.64
C LEU A 229 -16.20 1.60 -10.14
N MET A 230 -16.21 1.02 -8.94
CA MET A 230 -17.45 0.50 -8.33
C MET A 230 -18.44 1.62 -8.03
N ILE A 231 -17.96 2.76 -7.56
CA ILE A 231 -18.79 3.94 -7.30
C ILE A 231 -19.36 4.49 -8.62
N GLU A 232 -18.53 4.61 -9.66
CA GLU A 232 -19.00 5.04 -10.99
C GLU A 232 -20.05 4.08 -11.55
N ALA A 233 -19.86 2.77 -11.39
CA ALA A 233 -20.84 1.78 -11.81
C ALA A 233 -22.16 1.88 -11.03
N ALA A 234 -22.11 2.16 -9.73
CA ALA A 234 -23.31 2.40 -8.92
C ALA A 234 -24.04 3.68 -9.33
N LEU A 235 -23.29 4.78 -9.59
CA LEU A 235 -23.84 6.04 -10.10
C LEU A 235 -24.53 5.86 -11.46
N ALA A 236 -23.94 5.01 -12.33
CA ALA A 236 -24.51 4.65 -13.63
C ALA A 236 -25.73 3.71 -13.54
N GLY A 237 -26.19 3.33 -12.35
CA GLY A 237 -27.37 2.49 -12.16
C GLY A 237 -27.17 1.01 -12.52
N ILE A 238 -25.93 0.53 -12.53
CA ILE A 238 -25.63 -0.87 -12.87
C ILE A 238 -26.06 -1.82 -11.75
N GLY A 239 -25.94 -1.39 -10.48
CA GLY A 239 -26.30 -2.21 -9.34
C GLY A 239 -25.87 -1.61 -7.98
N ILE A 240 -25.87 -2.44 -6.95
CA ILE A 240 -25.47 -2.07 -5.59
C ILE A 240 -23.96 -2.26 -5.45
N ALA A 241 -23.25 -1.26 -4.90
CA ALA A 241 -21.82 -1.34 -4.58
C ALA A 241 -21.61 -1.39 -3.06
N TRP A 242 -20.60 -2.16 -2.62
CA TRP A 242 -20.13 -2.20 -1.24
C TRP A 242 -18.78 -1.49 -1.17
N VAL A 243 -18.77 -0.29 -0.60
CA VAL A 243 -17.64 0.65 -0.66
C VAL A 243 -17.45 1.38 0.67
N THR A 244 -16.33 2.02 0.85
CA THR A 244 -16.08 2.82 2.05
C THR A 244 -16.98 4.06 2.09
N GLU A 245 -17.60 4.32 3.23
CA GLU A 245 -18.55 5.43 3.46
C GLU A 245 -17.93 6.78 3.09
N SER A 246 -16.70 7.03 3.50
CA SER A 246 -15.98 8.29 3.22
C SER A 246 -15.82 8.61 1.74
N ARG A 247 -15.88 7.61 0.85
CA ARG A 247 -15.79 7.80 -0.60
C ARG A 247 -17.11 8.19 -1.25
N VAL A 248 -18.21 7.88 -0.60
CA VAL A 248 -19.55 8.10 -1.14
C VAL A 248 -20.32 9.17 -0.39
N ALA A 249 -19.78 9.72 0.70
CA ALA A 249 -20.45 10.72 1.53
C ALA A 249 -20.99 11.90 0.71
N ASP A 250 -20.19 12.49 -0.18
CA ASP A 250 -20.59 13.60 -1.04
C ASP A 250 -21.67 13.19 -2.08
N HIS A 251 -21.62 11.94 -2.57
CA HIS A 251 -22.62 11.42 -3.49
C HIS A 251 -23.95 11.16 -2.77
N VAL A 252 -23.89 10.67 -1.54
CA VAL A 252 -25.08 10.43 -0.71
C VAL A 252 -25.71 11.77 -0.28
N ALA A 253 -24.89 12.72 0.19
CA ALA A 253 -25.36 14.06 0.55
C ALA A 253 -26.00 14.80 -0.63
N ALA A 254 -25.49 14.61 -1.84
CA ALA A 254 -26.04 15.17 -3.08
C ALA A 254 -27.22 14.37 -3.67
N GLY A 255 -27.67 13.28 -3.03
CA GLY A 255 -28.75 12.42 -3.51
C GLY A 255 -28.43 11.61 -4.78
N ARG A 256 -27.17 11.59 -5.23
CA ARG A 256 -26.76 10.80 -6.40
C ARG A 256 -26.63 9.29 -6.09
N LEU A 257 -26.36 8.97 -4.83
CA LEU A 257 -26.41 7.62 -4.29
C LEU A 257 -27.30 7.58 -3.07
N VAL A 258 -27.92 6.45 -2.83
CA VAL A 258 -28.71 6.15 -1.64
C VAL A 258 -28.08 4.97 -0.93
N GLN A 259 -27.87 5.10 0.38
CA GLN A 259 -27.44 3.98 1.19
C GLN A 259 -28.58 2.99 1.37
N VAL A 260 -28.35 1.73 1.03
CA VAL A 260 -29.26 0.61 1.29
C VAL A 260 -28.75 -0.18 2.49
N LEU A 261 -29.63 -0.84 3.23
CA LEU A 261 -29.29 -1.58 4.44
C LEU A 261 -28.50 -0.74 5.47
N PRO A 262 -28.89 0.49 5.82
CA PRO A 262 -28.05 1.41 6.61
C PRO A 262 -27.72 0.88 8.01
N GLU A 263 -28.50 -0.05 8.55
CA GLU A 263 -28.23 -0.70 9.83
C GLU A 263 -27.21 -1.87 9.72
N TRP A 264 -26.82 -2.22 8.51
CA TRP A 264 -25.87 -3.28 8.18
C TRP A 264 -24.62 -2.69 7.56
N SER A 265 -23.71 -2.24 8.40
CA SER A 265 -22.40 -1.77 7.98
C SER A 265 -21.34 -2.69 8.52
N GLN A 266 -20.14 -2.60 7.98
CA GLN A 266 -18.96 -3.24 8.55
C GLN A 266 -17.99 -2.14 8.95
N ASP A 267 -17.71 -2.08 10.24
CA ASP A 267 -16.67 -1.22 10.78
C ASP A 267 -15.40 -2.03 10.92
N PHE A 268 -14.37 -1.62 10.20
CA PHE A 268 -13.00 -2.10 10.38
C PHE A 268 -12.31 -1.18 11.37
N GLY A 269 -11.34 -1.69 12.12
CA GLY A 269 -10.54 -0.88 13.03
C GLY A 269 -9.85 0.30 12.33
N ALA A 270 -9.26 1.17 13.13
CA ALA A 270 -8.49 2.30 12.61
C ALA A 270 -7.33 1.82 11.74
N LEU A 271 -6.96 2.61 10.74
CA LEU A 271 -5.74 2.40 9.98
C LEU A 271 -4.52 2.52 10.88
N CYS A 272 -3.53 1.69 10.59
CA CYS A 272 -2.24 1.73 11.24
C CYS A 272 -1.12 1.86 10.21
N LEU A 273 -0.22 2.79 10.44
CA LEU A 273 1.12 2.75 9.87
C LEU A 273 1.93 1.77 10.72
N TYR A 274 2.45 0.70 10.12
CA TYR A 274 3.20 -0.32 10.85
C TYR A 274 4.56 -0.58 10.23
N TYR A 275 5.54 -0.92 11.07
CA TYR A 275 6.92 -1.16 10.68
C TYR A 275 7.59 -2.16 11.64
N PRO A 276 8.69 -2.83 11.26
CA PRO A 276 9.33 -3.85 12.07
C PRO A 276 9.78 -3.35 13.45
N ALA A 277 9.46 -4.10 14.51
CA ALA A 277 9.87 -3.77 15.88
C ALA A 277 11.33 -4.13 16.19
N ASN A 278 11.89 -5.08 15.43
CA ASN A 278 13.24 -5.63 15.64
C ASN A 278 14.35 -4.84 14.92
N ARG A 279 14.02 -3.74 14.25
CA ARG A 279 14.96 -2.85 13.57
C ARG A 279 14.82 -1.42 14.08
N HIS A 280 15.93 -0.70 14.09
CA HIS A 280 15.89 0.75 14.27
C HIS A 280 15.33 1.35 12.98
N PRO A 281 14.18 2.06 13.01
CA PRO A 281 13.64 2.64 11.80
C PRO A 281 14.58 3.73 11.27
N PRO A 282 14.79 3.80 9.93
CA PRO A 282 15.57 4.87 9.29
C PRO A 282 15.15 6.25 9.76
N ALA A 283 16.09 7.22 9.75
CA ALA A 283 15.81 8.59 10.19
C ALA A 283 14.60 9.21 9.46
N ALA A 284 14.51 9.00 8.14
CA ALA A 284 13.40 9.46 7.34
C ALA A 284 12.06 8.85 7.81
N LEU A 285 12.01 7.54 8.08
CA LEU A 285 10.80 6.88 8.59
C LEU A 285 10.43 7.38 9.99
N ARG A 286 11.42 7.58 10.89
CA ARG A 286 11.15 8.15 12.23
C ARG A 286 10.46 9.50 12.13
N LEU A 287 10.97 10.41 11.29
CA LEU A 287 10.39 11.74 11.06
C LEU A 287 8.97 11.64 10.48
N PHE A 288 8.74 10.70 9.57
CA PHE A 288 7.41 10.48 9.01
C PHE A 288 6.43 9.94 10.06
N VAL A 289 6.85 8.99 10.89
CA VAL A 289 6.07 8.47 12.02
C VAL A 289 5.73 9.58 13.02
N GLU A 290 6.67 10.46 13.31
CA GLU A 290 6.43 11.64 14.16
C GLU A 290 5.39 12.57 13.55
N ALA A 291 5.49 12.89 12.26
CA ALA A 291 4.50 13.70 11.56
C ALA A 291 3.09 13.07 11.57
N VAL A 292 2.99 11.75 11.43
CA VAL A 292 1.71 11.03 11.56
C VAL A 292 1.16 11.17 12.98
N ARG A 293 2.00 11.01 14.02
CA ARG A 293 1.59 11.17 15.42
C ARG A 293 1.15 12.60 15.74
N GLU A 294 1.88 13.60 15.24
CA GLU A 294 1.54 15.03 15.39
C GLU A 294 0.16 15.31 14.78
N TRP A 295 -0.10 14.81 13.58
CA TRP A 295 -1.42 14.96 12.94
C TRP A 295 -2.54 14.30 13.74
N VAL A 296 -2.32 13.08 14.24
CA VAL A 296 -3.32 12.37 15.07
C VAL A 296 -3.60 13.11 16.36
N ALA A 297 -2.57 13.67 17.01
CA ALA A 297 -2.73 14.47 18.23
C ALA A 297 -3.54 15.75 17.97
N ALA A 298 -3.22 16.48 16.91
CA ALA A 298 -3.93 17.70 16.51
C ALA A 298 -5.40 17.42 16.14
N GLY A 299 -5.70 16.29 15.48
CA GLY A 299 -7.06 15.90 15.14
C GLY A 299 -7.92 15.52 16.37
N ARG A 300 -7.31 15.00 17.42
CA ARG A 300 -8.00 14.71 18.70
C ARG A 300 -8.32 15.96 19.51
N GLU A 301 -7.48 16.99 19.41
CA GLU A 301 -7.73 18.28 20.07
C GLU A 301 -8.82 19.12 19.37
N ALA A 302 -9.02 18.89 18.06
CA ALA A 302 -10.03 19.59 17.26
C ALA A 302 -11.44 18.94 17.31
N ALA A 303 -11.56 17.73 17.86
CA ALA A 303 -12.85 17.06 18.03
C ALA A 303 -13.57 17.62 19.26
N PRO A 304 -14.73 18.28 19.15
CA PRO A 304 -15.49 18.70 20.32
C PRO A 304 -15.97 17.48 21.11
N ASN A 305 -15.82 17.54 22.46
CA ASN A 305 -16.39 16.59 23.43
C ASN A 305 -17.90 16.46 23.26
#